data_897fb6eaaa585e03d3d27008b9d4304e
#
_entry.id   897fb6eaaa585e03d3d27008b9d4304e
#
_cell.length_a   1.000
_cell.length_b   1.000
_cell.length_c   1.000
_cell.angle_alpha   90.00
_cell.angle_beta   90.00
_cell.angle_gamma   90.00
#
_symmetry.space_group_name_H-M   'P 1'
#
loop_
_entity.id
_entity.type
_entity.pdbx_description
1 polymer ?
#
loop_
_entity_poly.entity_id
_entity_poly.type
_entity_poly.pdbx_seq_one_letter_code
_entity_poly.pdbx_strand_id
1 'polypeptide(L)'
;ASWSQINMDIEIVSPEAIIFKGNAKSVKLPGESGGFEILNNHAAIVSNLKKGVIIVKDENNSEHKFEINSGVVEMKTNTISILAN
;
A
#
# COMPACT_ATOMS: atom_id res chain seq x y z
N ALA A 1 13.44 -22.61 1.33
CA ALA A 1 13.29 -22.14 0.80
C ALA A 1 12.73 -20.97 0.80
N SER A 2 12.37 -20.49 1.08
CA SER A 2 11.92 -19.52 1.19
C SER A 2 12.23 -18.52 0.58
N TRP A 3 13.03 -18.51 0.12
CA TRP A 3 13.32 -17.64 -0.63
C TRP A 3 12.24 -17.19 -1.30
N SER A 4 11.39 -17.70 -1.28
CA SER A 4 10.36 -17.24 -1.95
C SER A 4 9.76 -16.13 -1.26
N GLN A 5 10.35 -15.33 -0.61
CA GLN A 5 9.77 -14.31 0.00
C GLN A 5 9.22 -13.38 -0.86
N ILE A 6 8.01 -13.21 -0.87
CA ILE A 6 7.36 -12.39 -1.78
C ILE A 6 6.50 -11.38 -1.16
N ASN A 7 6.65 -11.02 0.05
CA ASN A 7 5.83 -9.99 0.68
C ASN A 7 6.53 -8.65 0.62
N MET A 8 5.73 -7.61 0.55
CA MET A 8 6.22 -6.24 0.60
C MET A 8 5.98 -5.69 1.99
N ASP A 9 6.85 -4.82 2.45
CA ASP A 9 6.60 -4.07 3.67
C ASP A 9 5.70 -2.91 3.34
N ILE A 10 4.70 -2.65 4.19
CA ILE A 10 3.80 -1.54 3.97
C ILE A 10 3.56 -0.77 5.26
N GLU A 11 3.53 0.54 5.13
CA GLU A 11 3.21 1.41 6.24
C GLU A 11 2.25 2.48 5.75
N ILE A 12 1.13 2.65 6.44
CA ILE A 12 0.16 3.69 6.15
C ILE A 12 0.11 4.59 7.36
N VAL A 13 0.42 5.87 7.17
CA VAL A 13 0.46 6.82 8.27
C VAL A 13 -0.41 8.03 7.96
N SER A 14 -0.91 8.66 9.00
CA SER A 14 -1.57 9.95 8.92
C SER A 14 -0.72 10.93 9.74
N PRO A 15 -1.04 12.22 9.68
CA PRO A 15 -0.27 13.17 10.50
C PRO A 15 -0.31 12.86 11.99
N GLU A 16 -1.36 12.18 12.46
CA GLU A 16 -1.50 11.91 13.89
C GLU A 16 -0.97 10.56 14.32
N ALA A 17 -0.92 9.58 13.44
CA ALA A 17 -0.65 8.22 13.90
C ALA A 17 -0.27 7.29 12.76
N ILE A 18 0.28 6.14 13.14
CA ILE A 18 0.45 5.04 12.20
C ILE A 18 -0.88 4.32 12.12
N ILE A 19 -1.44 4.22 10.92
CA ILE A 19 -2.73 3.57 10.71
C ILE A 19 -2.55 2.07 10.55
N PHE A 20 -1.51 1.65 9.85
CA PHE A 20 -1.26 0.25 9.59
C PHE A 20 0.20 0.03 9.28
N LYS A 21 0.75 -1.08 9.73
CA LYS A 21 2.13 -1.42 9.43
C LYS A 21 2.23 -2.94 9.40
N GLY A 22 2.81 -3.47 8.35
CA GLY A 22 2.91 -4.91 8.23
C GLY A 22 3.45 -5.33 6.88
N ASN A 23 3.11 -6.55 6.49
CA ASN A 23 3.51 -7.11 5.21
C ASN A 23 2.30 -7.30 4.33
N ALA A 24 2.48 -7.21 3.03
CA ALA A 24 1.40 -7.34 2.09
C ALA A 24 1.81 -8.12 0.87
N LYS A 25 0.88 -8.86 0.30
CA LYS A 25 1.06 -9.51 -0.99
C LYS A 25 0.64 -8.57 -2.10
N SER A 26 -0.37 -7.74 -1.87
CA SER A 26 -0.82 -6.78 -2.84
C SER A 26 -1.49 -5.61 -2.14
N VAL A 27 -1.49 -4.46 -2.80
CA VAL A 27 -2.11 -3.27 -2.28
C VAL A 27 -2.85 -2.60 -3.43
N LYS A 28 -4.16 -2.39 -3.27
CA LYS A 28 -4.95 -1.66 -4.25
C LYS A 28 -5.15 -0.24 -3.75
N LEU A 29 -4.97 0.70 -4.65
CA LEU A 29 -4.94 2.11 -4.28
C LEU A 29 -5.83 2.95 -5.19
N PRO A 30 -6.49 3.98 -4.65
CA PRO A 30 -7.29 4.88 -5.46
C PRO A 30 -6.42 5.98 -6.05
N GLY A 31 -5.67 5.66 -7.10
CA GLY A 31 -4.82 6.64 -7.74
C GLY A 31 -5.60 7.78 -8.34
N GLU A 32 -4.98 8.96 -8.40
CA GLU A 32 -5.64 10.14 -8.90
C GLU A 32 -6.08 9.97 -10.34
N SER A 33 -5.36 9.23 -11.14
CA SER A 33 -5.71 8.97 -12.53
C SER A 33 -6.45 7.66 -12.71
N GLY A 34 -6.83 6.99 -11.63
CA GLY A 34 -7.52 5.71 -11.67
C GLY A 34 -6.92 4.74 -10.68
N GLY A 35 -7.69 3.76 -10.27
CA GLY A 35 -7.22 2.76 -9.32
C GLY A 35 -6.13 1.90 -9.91
N PHE A 36 -5.21 1.45 -9.07
CA PHE A 36 -4.15 0.55 -9.50
C PHE A 36 -3.74 -0.37 -8.35
N GLU A 37 -2.98 -1.39 -8.70
CA GLU A 37 -2.57 -2.39 -7.72
C GLU A 37 -1.06 -2.55 -7.76
N ILE A 38 -0.44 -2.62 -6.59
CA ILE A 38 1.00 -2.87 -6.46
C ILE A 38 1.19 -4.29 -6.00
N LEU A 39 1.99 -5.04 -6.74
CA LEU A 39 2.35 -6.40 -6.41
C LEU A 39 3.84 -6.45 -6.08
N ASN A 40 4.25 -7.60 -5.56
CA ASN A 40 5.64 -7.83 -5.22
C ASN A 40 6.53 -7.55 -6.44
N ASN A 41 7.67 -6.93 -6.20
CA ASN A 41 8.63 -6.58 -7.24
C ASN A 41 8.13 -5.56 -8.25
N HIS A 42 7.13 -4.79 -7.90
CA HIS A 42 6.67 -3.70 -8.74
C HIS A 42 7.79 -2.65 -8.84
N ALA A 43 7.88 -2.00 -9.98
CA ALA A 43 8.85 -0.93 -10.16
C ALA A 43 8.57 0.21 -9.19
N ALA A 44 9.60 0.97 -8.87
CA ALA A 44 9.43 2.12 -7.99
C ALA A 44 8.40 3.07 -8.56
N ILE A 45 7.59 3.65 -7.68
CA ILE A 45 6.51 4.52 -8.10
C ILE A 45 6.21 5.54 -7.03
N VAL A 46 5.83 6.74 -7.44
CA VAL A 46 5.29 7.76 -6.55
C VAL A 46 4.01 8.24 -7.22
N SER A 47 2.92 8.27 -6.48
CA SER A 47 1.65 8.65 -7.06
C SER A 47 0.76 9.33 -6.03
N ASN A 48 -0.03 10.27 -6.48
CA ASN A 48 -1.04 10.89 -5.63
C ASN A 48 -2.28 10.01 -5.59
N LEU A 49 -2.95 10.00 -4.45
CA LEU A 49 -4.16 9.23 -4.24
C LEU A 49 -5.33 10.17 -4.03
N LYS A 50 -6.49 9.76 -4.52
CA LYS A 50 -7.70 10.52 -4.32
C LYS A 50 -8.55 9.86 -3.26
N LYS A 51 -9.69 10.43 -2.94
CA LYS A 51 -10.60 9.86 -1.98
C LYS A 51 -11.00 8.46 -2.44
N GLY A 52 -10.93 7.51 -1.55
CA GLY A 52 -11.27 6.13 -1.86
C GLY A 52 -10.80 5.19 -0.77
N VAL A 53 -10.65 3.92 -1.13
CA VAL A 53 -10.31 2.87 -0.19
C VAL A 53 -9.00 2.22 -0.60
N ILE A 54 -8.09 2.10 0.36
CA ILE A 54 -6.87 1.32 0.18
C ILE A 54 -7.18 -0.09 0.65
N ILE A 55 -6.88 -1.09 -0.17
CA ILE A 55 -7.12 -2.48 0.20
C ILE A 55 -5.77 -3.19 0.25
N VAL A 56 -5.39 -3.64 1.44
CA VAL A 56 -4.14 -4.36 1.66
C VAL A 56 -4.46 -5.83 1.84
N LYS A 57 -3.88 -6.68 0.99
CA LYS A 57 -4.04 -8.12 1.16
C LYS A 57 -2.77 -8.63 1.82
N ASP A 58 -2.90 -9.20 3.00
CA ASP A 58 -1.73 -9.65 3.75
C ASP A 58 -1.32 -11.06 3.33
N GLU A 59 -0.30 -11.59 3.98
CA GLU A 59 0.26 -12.88 3.60
C GLU A 59 -0.71 -14.03 3.84
N ASN A 60 -1.76 -13.82 4.61
CA ASN A 60 -2.77 -14.83 4.86
C ASN A 60 -3.98 -14.64 3.96
N ASN A 61 -3.88 -13.78 2.95
CA ASN A 61 -4.95 -13.43 2.04
C ASN A 61 -6.12 -12.72 2.71
N SER A 62 -5.90 -12.15 3.89
CA SER A 62 -6.91 -11.33 4.54
C SER A 62 -6.82 -9.92 3.99
N GLU A 63 -7.96 -9.29 3.77
CA GLU A 63 -8.00 -7.94 3.24
C GLU A 63 -8.25 -6.95 4.36
N HIS A 64 -7.46 -5.89 4.36
CA HIS A 64 -7.61 -4.79 5.29
C HIS A 64 -7.95 -3.56 4.47
N LYS A 65 -9.05 -2.88 4.82
CA LYS A 65 -9.53 -1.75 4.04
C LYS A 65 -9.44 -0.47 4.85
N PHE A 66 -8.95 0.58 4.22
CA PHE A 66 -8.77 1.87 4.87
C PHE A 66 -9.32 2.96 3.98
N GLU A 67 -10.25 3.75 4.49
CA GLU A 67 -10.81 4.86 3.73
C GLU A 67 -9.91 6.07 3.91
N ILE A 68 -9.63 6.76 2.81
CA ILE A 68 -8.81 7.97 2.86
C ILE A 68 -9.47 9.06 2.05
N ASN A 69 -9.16 10.30 2.38
CA ASN A 69 -9.65 11.45 1.60
C ASN A 69 -8.64 11.85 0.54
N SER A 70 -7.38 11.63 0.78
CA SER A 70 -6.31 11.92 -0.16
C SER A 70 -5.05 11.27 0.36
N GLY A 71 -4.00 11.26 -0.43
CA GLY A 71 -2.74 10.73 0.05
C GLY A 71 -1.70 10.68 -1.04
N VAL A 72 -0.55 10.15 -0.65
CA VAL A 72 0.57 9.93 -1.56
C VAL A 72 1.13 8.56 -1.24
N VAL A 73 1.42 7.78 -2.27
CA VAL A 73 2.07 6.49 -2.10
C VAL A 73 3.44 6.55 -2.74
N GLU A 74 4.40 5.94 -2.06
CA GLU A 74 5.73 5.78 -2.61
C GLU A 74 6.12 4.32 -2.44
N MET A 75 6.60 3.68 -3.49
CA MET A 75 7.12 2.33 -3.42
C MET A 75 8.55 2.31 -3.92
N LYS A 76 9.42 1.64 -3.15
CA LYS A 76 10.79 1.56 -3.49
C LYS A 76 11.36 0.34 -2.81
N THR A 77 11.99 -0.55 -3.55
CA THR A 77 12.65 -1.74 -3.01
C THR A 77 11.70 -2.57 -2.13
N ASN A 78 10.56 -2.93 -2.68
CA ASN A 78 9.53 -3.73 -1.99
C ASN A 78 9.06 -3.13 -0.67
N THR A 79 9.15 -1.83 -0.54
CA THR A 79 8.66 -1.12 0.64
C THR A 79 7.67 -0.07 0.17
N ILE A 80 6.46 -0.09 0.71
CA ILE A 80 5.41 0.85 0.35
C ILE A 80 5.16 1.77 1.52
N SER A 81 5.22 3.06 1.28
CA SER A 81 4.90 4.07 2.28
C SER A 81 3.73 4.88 1.78
N ILE A 82 2.68 4.97 2.58
CA ILE A 82 1.49 5.74 2.23
C ILE A 82 1.25 6.78 3.29
N LEU A 83 1.19 8.04 2.86
CA LEU A 83 0.83 9.13 3.73
C LEU A 83 -0.61 9.48 3.39
N ALA A 84 -1.52 9.26 4.31
CA ALA A 84 -2.94 9.44 4.08
C ALA A 84 -3.54 10.54 4.92
N ASN A 85 -4.63 11.05 4.44
CA ASN A 85 -5.29 12.14 5.12
C ASN A 85 -6.74 11.79 5.40
#